data_d1ac90fb816868158fadec7a1a46fee5
#
_entry.id   d1ac90fb816868158fadec7a1a46fee5
#
_cell.length_a   1.000
_cell.length_b   1.000
_cell.length_c   1.000
_cell.angle_alpha   90.00
_cell.angle_beta   90.00
_cell.angle_gamma   90.00
#
_symmetry.space_group_name_H-M   'P 1'
#
loop_
_entity.id
_entity.type
_entity.pdbx_description
1 polymer ?
#
loop_
_entity_poly.entity_id
_entity_poly.type
_entity_poly.pdbx_seq_one_letter_code
_entity_poly.pdbx_strand_id
1 'polypeptide(L)'
;GYLDLQTYKSDQFVTLDDLQLGRGWDVQTAGEILAELCRRGEAVKEDDTYYHAELYRRAIIRTLKKRREEVQTCPPEAYAALLLSRMETSAPTEESLRSLLKRYAGTTLPVSYWEGILLPRWVNNYRAAKLDAYLAEGELFWHMADKGGLRFDYQEEIDWDAGFPETSLSEKGQLLYLTLQRRGASFMQSLNGLLGSESPYDTLMSLLEKGLVYADSFVPVRQWQDREKTRKASARQRVNMRVKALQAGRWDVVKPLREQSGEQSIKTRLERCFDRSLVVCRETAAACGISWQEALSVLRVQEYTGQVRRGYFVEGLSGAQFIRDRDYASVIRALAKPEKKVIWVNAADP
;
A
#
# COMPACT_ATOMS: atom_id res chain seq x y z
N GLY A 1 -40.96 1.52 -30.21
CA GLY A 1 -41.65 2.01 -29.07
C GLY A 1 -40.70 2.25 -27.93
N TYR A 2 -40.48 3.50 -27.57
CA TYR A 2 -39.65 3.85 -26.43
C TYR A 2 -40.32 3.39 -25.13
N LEU A 3 -39.60 2.69 -24.30
CA LEU A 3 -39.97 2.46 -22.92
C LEU A 3 -39.86 3.82 -22.19
N ASP A 4 -40.99 4.45 -21.98
CA ASP A 4 -41.03 5.63 -21.13
C ASP A 4 -41.13 5.17 -19.67
N LEU A 5 -39.98 5.03 -19.03
CA LEU A 5 -39.90 4.67 -17.62
C LEU A 5 -40.57 5.70 -16.71
N GLN A 6 -40.87 6.91 -17.22
CA GLN A 6 -41.63 7.92 -16.48
C GLN A 6 -43.14 7.61 -16.37
N THR A 7 -43.69 6.73 -17.23
CA THR A 7 -45.10 6.33 -17.14
C THR A 7 -45.37 5.29 -16.06
N TYR A 8 -44.38 4.65 -15.50
CA TYR A 8 -44.50 3.86 -14.28
C TYR A 8 -44.59 4.80 -13.07
N LYS A 9 -45.79 5.15 -12.71
CA LYS A 9 -46.08 6.19 -11.72
C LYS A 9 -45.68 5.87 -10.28
N SER A 10 -45.36 4.63 -9.91
CA SER A 10 -45.09 4.32 -8.52
C SER A 10 -43.62 4.36 -8.13
N ASP A 11 -42.68 3.78 -8.90
CA ASP A 11 -41.38 3.45 -8.33
C ASP A 11 -40.16 3.84 -9.15
N GLN A 12 -40.30 4.44 -10.33
CA GLN A 12 -39.19 4.95 -11.15
C GLN A 12 -38.20 3.86 -11.62
N PHE A 13 -38.58 2.60 -11.52
CA PHE A 13 -37.83 1.43 -11.93
C PHE A 13 -38.76 0.37 -12.53
N VAL A 14 -38.20 -0.61 -13.22
CA VAL A 14 -38.93 -1.70 -13.84
C VAL A 14 -38.12 -2.99 -13.82
N THR A 15 -38.76 -4.11 -13.58
CA THR A 15 -38.24 -5.44 -13.75
C THR A 15 -38.70 -6.07 -15.04
N LEU A 16 -38.06 -7.18 -15.47
CA LEU A 16 -38.55 -7.96 -16.62
C LEU A 16 -40.00 -8.48 -16.39
N ASP A 17 -40.27 -8.91 -15.15
CA ASP A 17 -41.60 -9.41 -14.74
C ASP A 17 -42.66 -8.33 -14.84
N ASP A 18 -42.35 -7.08 -14.45
CA ASP A 18 -43.28 -5.94 -14.58
C ASP A 18 -43.63 -5.66 -16.04
N LEU A 19 -42.69 -5.79 -16.97
CA LEU A 19 -42.93 -5.62 -18.39
C LEU A 19 -43.76 -6.74 -18.99
N GLN A 20 -43.52 -7.97 -18.54
CA GLN A 20 -44.30 -9.12 -18.94
C GLN A 20 -45.75 -9.02 -18.47
N LEU A 21 -45.98 -8.76 -17.18
CA LEU A 21 -47.31 -8.64 -16.57
C LEU A 21 -48.06 -7.41 -17.01
N GLY A 22 -47.38 -6.26 -17.08
CA GLY A 22 -48.00 -4.99 -17.34
C GLY A 22 -48.23 -4.67 -18.82
N ARG A 23 -47.42 -5.21 -19.74
CA ARG A 23 -47.48 -4.90 -21.17
C ARG A 23 -47.58 -6.12 -22.08
N GLY A 24 -47.52 -7.32 -21.52
CA GLY A 24 -47.61 -8.56 -22.30
C GLY A 24 -46.42 -8.80 -23.23
N TRP A 25 -45.26 -8.22 -22.93
CA TRP A 25 -44.06 -8.43 -23.70
C TRP A 25 -43.45 -9.79 -23.34
N ASP A 26 -42.90 -10.47 -24.35
CA ASP A 26 -42.14 -11.64 -24.06
C ASP A 26 -40.78 -11.24 -23.40
N VAL A 27 -40.26 -12.10 -22.56
CA VAL A 27 -39.09 -11.84 -21.75
C VAL A 27 -37.85 -11.55 -22.61
N GLN A 28 -37.74 -12.21 -23.76
CA GLN A 28 -36.60 -12.04 -24.67
C GLN A 28 -36.63 -10.64 -25.30
N THR A 29 -37.75 -10.24 -25.89
CA THR A 29 -37.95 -8.88 -26.47
C THR A 29 -37.71 -7.79 -25.43
N ALA A 30 -38.28 -7.96 -24.22
CA ALA A 30 -38.08 -7.00 -23.13
C ALA A 30 -36.60 -6.89 -22.73
N GLY A 31 -35.91 -8.02 -22.63
CA GLY A 31 -34.48 -8.08 -22.30
C GLY A 31 -33.60 -7.38 -23.35
N GLU A 32 -33.87 -7.61 -24.63
CA GLU A 32 -33.15 -6.97 -25.73
C GLU A 32 -33.33 -5.44 -25.74
N ILE A 33 -34.56 -4.95 -25.53
CA ILE A 33 -34.85 -3.52 -25.46
C ILE A 33 -34.12 -2.90 -24.26
N LEU A 34 -34.20 -3.49 -23.08
CA LEU A 34 -33.54 -2.98 -21.87
C LEU A 34 -32.01 -2.99 -22.01
N ALA A 35 -31.46 -4.03 -22.63
CA ALA A 35 -30.03 -4.09 -22.92
C ALA A 35 -29.60 -2.97 -23.89
N GLU A 36 -30.43 -2.66 -24.90
CA GLU A 36 -30.19 -1.56 -25.83
C GLU A 36 -30.24 -0.20 -25.12
N LEU A 37 -31.23 0.01 -24.24
CA LEU A 37 -31.33 1.24 -23.43
C LEU A 37 -30.12 1.41 -22.51
N CYS A 38 -29.62 0.32 -21.92
CA CYS A 38 -28.39 0.33 -21.13
C CYS A 38 -27.17 0.70 -21.99
N ARG A 39 -27.05 0.14 -23.21
CA ARG A 39 -25.95 0.50 -24.12
C ARG A 39 -25.98 1.97 -24.55
N ARG A 40 -27.16 2.56 -24.70
CA ARG A 40 -27.34 3.98 -25.01
C ARG A 40 -27.13 4.90 -23.79
N GLY A 41 -27.00 4.33 -22.59
CA GLY A 41 -26.89 5.10 -21.35
C GLY A 41 -28.20 5.76 -20.90
N GLU A 42 -29.35 5.32 -21.43
CA GLU A 42 -30.69 5.78 -21.07
C GLU A 42 -31.25 5.01 -19.87
N ALA A 43 -30.80 3.79 -19.65
CA ALA A 43 -31.12 2.97 -18.48
C ALA A 43 -29.85 2.47 -17.78
N VAL A 44 -30.02 2.15 -16.48
CA VAL A 44 -29.00 1.50 -15.64
C VAL A 44 -29.61 0.24 -15.07
N LYS A 45 -28.89 -0.89 -15.20
CA LYS A 45 -29.26 -2.14 -14.54
C LYS A 45 -28.49 -2.28 -13.22
N GLU A 46 -29.21 -2.56 -12.16
CA GLU A 46 -28.64 -2.94 -10.86
C GLU A 46 -29.40 -4.18 -10.38
N ASP A 47 -28.68 -5.26 -10.18
CA ASP A 47 -29.23 -6.60 -9.97
C ASP A 47 -30.23 -6.95 -11.08
N ASP A 48 -31.47 -7.25 -10.76
CA ASP A 48 -32.54 -7.59 -11.69
C ASP A 48 -33.49 -6.40 -11.99
N THR A 49 -33.12 -5.21 -11.57
CA THR A 49 -33.95 -4.00 -11.70
C THR A 49 -33.31 -3.01 -12.66
N TYR A 50 -34.16 -2.37 -13.48
CA TYR A 50 -33.75 -1.36 -14.45
C TYR A 50 -34.31 0.00 -14.05
N TYR A 51 -33.45 1.00 -14.07
CA TYR A 51 -33.74 2.37 -13.67
C TYR A 51 -33.53 3.31 -14.85
N HIS A 52 -34.34 4.37 -14.95
CA HIS A 52 -34.03 5.47 -15.85
C HIS A 52 -32.70 6.14 -15.42
N ALA A 53 -31.72 6.25 -16.32
CA ALA A 53 -30.36 6.65 -15.98
C ALA A 53 -30.28 8.01 -15.27
N GLU A 54 -31.07 9.00 -15.69
CA GLU A 54 -31.06 10.31 -15.05
C GLU A 54 -31.70 10.29 -13.65
N LEU A 55 -32.79 9.55 -13.47
CA LEU A 55 -33.45 9.41 -12.17
C LEU A 55 -32.54 8.63 -11.20
N TYR A 56 -31.91 7.58 -11.66
CA TYR A 56 -30.93 6.82 -10.90
C TYR A 56 -29.77 7.70 -10.45
N ARG A 57 -29.20 8.49 -11.36
CA ARG A 57 -28.12 9.44 -11.05
C ARG A 57 -28.57 10.48 -10.02
N ARG A 58 -29.77 11.05 -10.16
CA ARG A 58 -30.33 12.00 -9.18
C ARG A 58 -30.54 11.35 -7.81
N ALA A 59 -31.07 10.13 -7.78
CA ALA A 59 -31.27 9.39 -6.53
C ALA A 59 -29.93 9.12 -5.81
N ILE A 60 -28.88 8.67 -6.55
CA ILE A 60 -27.55 8.50 -5.98
C ILE A 60 -27.03 9.82 -5.41
N ILE A 61 -27.07 10.91 -6.19
CA ILE A 61 -26.57 12.21 -5.73
C ILE A 61 -27.28 12.64 -4.44
N ARG A 62 -28.60 12.45 -4.38
CA ARG A 62 -29.41 12.80 -3.19
C ARG A 62 -29.04 11.91 -1.99
N THR A 63 -28.86 10.62 -2.21
CA THR A 63 -28.43 9.67 -1.16
C THR A 63 -27.06 10.02 -0.62
N LEU A 64 -26.10 10.31 -1.53
CA LEU A 64 -24.75 10.71 -1.14
C LEU A 64 -24.76 12.02 -0.36
N LYS A 65 -25.58 13.00 -0.78
CA LYS A 65 -25.76 14.25 -0.04
C LYS A 65 -26.28 14.00 1.37
N LYS A 66 -27.34 13.20 1.52
CA LYS A 66 -27.90 12.84 2.83
C LYS A 66 -26.88 12.14 3.72
N ARG A 67 -26.14 11.17 3.18
CA ARG A 67 -25.07 10.46 3.92
C ARG A 67 -23.98 11.40 4.41
N ARG A 68 -23.62 12.44 3.63
CA ARG A 68 -22.64 13.46 4.04
C ARG A 68 -23.16 14.36 5.17
N GLU A 69 -24.46 14.68 5.17
CA GLU A 69 -25.10 15.50 6.20
C GLU A 69 -25.26 14.78 7.53
N GLU A 70 -25.29 13.44 7.52
CA GLU A 70 -25.40 12.60 8.72
C GLU A 70 -24.05 12.36 9.43
N VAL A 71 -22.93 12.79 8.84
CA VAL A 71 -21.59 12.59 9.39
C VAL A 71 -21.36 13.50 10.58
N GLN A 72 -21.02 12.92 11.74
CA GLN A 72 -20.53 13.64 12.91
C GLN A 72 -19.01 13.76 12.85
N THR A 73 -18.52 14.98 13.04
CA THR A 73 -17.10 15.29 13.10
C THR A 73 -16.55 14.99 14.48
N CYS A 74 -15.34 14.45 14.57
CA CYS A 74 -14.64 14.19 15.83
C CYS A 74 -13.41 15.09 15.96
N PRO A 75 -12.93 15.37 17.18
CA PRO A 75 -11.70 16.10 17.39
C PRO A 75 -10.48 15.26 16.95
N PRO A 76 -9.35 15.88 16.55
CA PRO A 76 -8.17 15.20 16.04
C PRO A 76 -7.56 14.20 17.04
N GLU A 77 -7.72 14.45 18.35
CA GLU A 77 -7.25 13.55 19.40
C GLU A 77 -7.97 12.20 19.37
N ALA A 78 -9.25 12.16 19.02
CA ALA A 78 -10.00 10.93 18.88
C ALA A 78 -9.50 10.10 17.69
N TYR A 79 -9.15 10.78 16.60
CA TYR A 79 -8.55 10.12 15.44
C TYR A 79 -7.14 9.61 15.74
N ALA A 80 -6.31 10.39 16.42
CA ALA A 80 -4.99 9.96 16.88
C ALA A 80 -5.09 8.73 17.79
N ALA A 81 -6.02 8.74 18.77
CA ALA A 81 -6.27 7.58 19.63
C ALA A 81 -6.67 6.32 18.84
N LEU A 82 -7.53 6.48 17.82
CA LEU A 82 -7.91 5.38 16.92
C LEU A 82 -6.69 4.82 16.17
N LEU A 83 -5.85 5.66 15.60
CA LEU A 83 -4.66 5.20 14.88
C LEU A 83 -3.70 4.45 15.80
N LEU A 84 -3.46 4.99 16.99
CA LEU A 84 -2.58 4.39 17.99
C LEU A 84 -3.13 3.06 18.54
N SER A 85 -4.44 2.96 18.78
CA SER A 85 -5.06 1.71 19.24
C SER A 85 -4.92 0.56 18.21
N ARG A 86 -4.86 0.88 16.93
CA ARG A 86 -4.62 -0.11 15.86
C ARG A 86 -3.17 -0.59 15.77
N MET A 87 -2.25 0.20 16.26
CA MET A 87 -0.83 -0.15 16.29
C MET A 87 -0.50 -1.03 17.50
N GLU A 88 -1.20 -0.84 18.61
CA GLU A 88 -1.06 -1.69 19.79
C GLU A 88 -1.80 -3.01 19.57
N THR A 89 -1.06 -4.08 19.42
CA THR A 89 -1.61 -5.41 19.21
C THR A 89 -1.09 -6.38 20.27
N SER A 90 -1.95 -7.27 20.74
CA SER A 90 -1.58 -8.45 21.53
C SER A 90 -1.25 -9.64 20.64
N ALA A 91 -1.31 -9.49 19.33
CA ALA A 91 -1.01 -10.52 18.36
C ALA A 91 0.43 -11.06 18.52
N PRO A 92 0.70 -12.31 18.14
CA PRO A 92 2.04 -12.87 18.12
C PRO A 92 3.02 -11.99 17.34
N THR A 93 4.30 -12.05 17.69
CA THR A 93 5.36 -11.22 17.07
C THR A 93 5.34 -11.32 15.54
N GLU A 94 5.17 -12.51 14.99
CA GLU A 94 5.19 -12.75 13.54
C GLU A 94 4.00 -12.10 12.83
N GLU A 95 2.81 -12.22 13.41
CA GLU A 95 1.60 -11.62 12.86
C GLU A 95 1.64 -10.08 12.94
N SER A 96 2.08 -9.52 14.07
CA SER A 96 2.23 -8.07 14.24
C SER A 96 3.31 -7.50 13.30
N LEU A 97 4.41 -8.23 13.08
CA LEU A 97 5.46 -7.86 12.14
C LEU A 97 4.94 -7.83 10.69
N ARG A 98 4.26 -8.90 10.25
CA ARG A 98 3.66 -8.98 8.91
C ARG A 98 2.64 -7.86 8.69
N SER A 99 1.75 -7.64 9.67
CA SER A 99 0.72 -6.59 9.60
C SER A 99 1.35 -5.20 9.48
N LEU A 100 2.39 -4.92 10.27
CA LEU A 100 3.09 -3.63 10.22
C LEU A 100 3.80 -3.43 8.89
N LEU A 101 4.60 -4.40 8.44
CA LEU A 101 5.33 -4.30 7.17
C LEU A 101 4.37 -4.16 5.98
N LYS A 102 3.24 -4.88 5.98
CA LYS A 102 2.20 -4.72 4.96
C LYS A 102 1.64 -3.30 4.90
N ARG A 103 1.44 -2.68 6.05
CA ARG A 103 0.93 -1.30 6.16
C ARG A 103 1.90 -0.27 5.62
N TYR A 104 3.20 -0.50 5.80
CA TYR A 104 4.26 0.41 5.39
C TYR A 104 5.00 0.00 4.10
N ALA A 105 4.64 -1.12 3.46
CA ALA A 105 5.20 -1.52 2.18
C ALA A 105 5.05 -0.39 1.14
N GLY A 106 6.09 -0.20 0.33
CA GLY A 106 6.14 0.88 -0.64
C GLY A 106 6.47 2.27 -0.05
N THR A 107 6.61 2.39 1.28
CA THR A 107 6.98 3.65 1.93
C THR A 107 8.48 3.72 2.16
N THR A 108 9.10 4.80 1.70
CA THR A 108 10.52 5.07 1.96
C THR A 108 10.66 5.78 3.30
N LEU A 109 11.37 5.16 4.25
CA LEU A 109 11.70 5.74 5.55
C LEU A 109 13.22 5.74 5.74
N PRO A 110 13.78 6.63 6.58
CA PRO A 110 15.18 6.57 6.94
C PRO A 110 15.54 5.20 7.49
N VAL A 111 16.72 4.67 7.13
CA VAL A 111 17.16 3.32 7.57
C VAL A 111 17.08 3.15 9.09
N SER A 112 17.53 4.16 9.84
CA SER A 112 17.50 4.15 11.31
C SER A 112 16.10 4.08 11.92
N TYR A 113 15.09 4.41 11.13
CA TYR A 113 13.72 4.49 11.59
C TYR A 113 13.09 3.11 11.77
N TRP A 114 13.38 2.18 10.85
CA TRP A 114 12.77 0.86 10.83
C TRP A 114 13.04 0.07 12.12
N GLU A 115 14.30 -0.26 12.39
CA GLU A 115 14.68 -1.05 13.59
C GLU A 115 14.94 -0.18 14.83
N GLY A 116 15.16 1.13 14.66
CA GLY A 116 15.40 2.03 15.78
C GLY A 116 14.12 2.51 16.45
N ILE A 117 13.01 2.62 15.71
CA ILE A 117 11.77 3.21 16.20
C ILE A 117 10.56 2.34 15.87
N LEU A 118 10.27 2.13 14.57
CA LEU A 118 9.00 1.58 14.12
C LEU A 118 8.78 0.15 14.58
N LEU A 119 9.70 -0.76 14.24
CA LEU A 119 9.57 -2.17 14.57
C LEU A 119 9.60 -2.45 16.08
N PRO A 120 10.54 -1.90 16.87
CA PRO A 120 10.56 -2.14 18.32
C PRO A 120 9.33 -1.57 19.04
N ARG A 121 8.76 -0.48 18.52
CA ARG A 121 7.61 0.19 19.14
C ARG A 121 6.29 -0.54 18.88
N TRP A 122 6.09 -1.02 17.65
CA TRP A 122 4.79 -1.48 17.18
C TRP A 122 4.70 -3.00 16.95
N VAL A 123 5.82 -3.71 17.00
CA VAL A 123 5.84 -5.18 16.92
C VAL A 123 6.00 -5.76 18.32
N ASN A 124 5.02 -6.55 18.73
CA ASN A 124 5.04 -7.19 20.03
C ASN A 124 6.27 -8.08 20.21
N ASN A 125 7.06 -7.85 21.27
CA ASN A 125 8.30 -8.58 21.55
C ASN A 125 9.28 -8.65 20.35
N TYR A 126 9.44 -7.54 19.64
CA TYR A 126 10.32 -7.45 18.49
C TYR A 126 11.74 -7.95 18.79
N ARG A 127 12.28 -8.74 17.89
CA ARG A 127 13.67 -9.17 17.86
C ARG A 127 14.17 -9.17 16.42
N ALA A 128 15.38 -8.65 16.21
CA ALA A 128 16.01 -8.58 14.88
C ALA A 128 15.98 -9.92 14.10
N ALA A 129 16.18 -11.03 14.79
CA ALA A 129 16.12 -12.37 14.19
C ALA A 129 14.72 -12.72 13.61
N LYS A 130 13.63 -12.10 14.09
CA LYS A 130 12.29 -12.33 13.54
C LYS A 130 12.09 -11.63 12.21
N LEU A 131 12.68 -10.43 12.05
CA LEU A 131 12.72 -9.75 10.76
C LEU A 131 13.55 -10.56 9.75
N ASP A 132 14.73 -11.03 10.16
CA ASP A 132 15.59 -11.84 9.29
C ASP A 132 14.90 -13.14 8.87
N ALA A 133 14.20 -13.81 9.79
CA ALA A 133 13.42 -15.01 9.49
C ALA A 133 12.30 -14.73 8.46
N TYR A 134 11.58 -13.61 8.61
CA TYR A 134 10.54 -13.24 7.67
C TYR A 134 11.08 -12.89 6.27
N LEU A 135 12.21 -12.18 6.22
CA LEU A 135 12.86 -11.89 4.93
C LEU A 135 13.35 -13.16 4.22
N ALA A 136 13.83 -14.15 4.99
CA ALA A 136 14.29 -15.44 4.44
C ALA A 136 13.13 -16.27 3.83
N GLU A 137 11.86 -16.01 4.17
CA GLU A 137 10.70 -16.64 3.53
C GLU A 137 10.54 -16.19 2.07
N GLY A 138 11.11 -15.03 1.69
CA GLY A 138 11.18 -14.55 0.31
C GLY A 138 9.90 -13.89 -0.21
N GLU A 139 8.91 -13.60 0.65
CA GLU A 139 7.71 -12.84 0.25
C GLU A 139 8.01 -11.35 0.13
N LEU A 140 8.88 -10.85 1.01
CA LEU A 140 9.23 -9.44 1.15
C LEU A 140 10.72 -9.25 0.87
N PHE A 141 11.05 -8.14 0.25
CA PHE A 141 12.43 -7.69 0.11
C PHE A 141 12.57 -6.22 0.47
N TRP A 142 13.78 -5.79 0.72
CA TRP A 142 14.10 -4.41 1.02
C TRP A 142 15.13 -3.88 0.02
N HIS A 143 15.13 -2.58 -0.19
CA HIS A 143 16.18 -1.92 -0.96
C HIS A 143 16.42 -0.50 -0.46
N MET A 144 17.64 -0.03 -0.66
CA MET A 144 17.99 1.35 -0.40
C MET A 144 17.34 2.25 -1.45
N ALA A 145 16.84 3.38 -0.98
CA ALA A 145 16.33 4.47 -1.81
C ALA A 145 17.22 5.70 -1.68
N ASP A 146 16.94 6.71 -2.47
CA ASP A 146 17.70 7.97 -2.44
C ASP A 146 17.79 8.57 -1.04
N LYS A 147 18.88 9.30 -0.79
CA LYS A 147 19.13 10.04 0.46
C LYS A 147 19.20 9.18 1.73
N GLY A 148 19.59 7.91 1.59
CA GLY A 148 19.72 6.98 2.72
C GLY A 148 18.39 6.50 3.28
N GLY A 149 17.34 6.53 2.47
CA GLY A 149 16.07 5.89 2.76
C GLY A 149 16.14 4.38 2.52
N LEU A 150 15.23 3.66 3.13
CA LEU A 150 15.02 2.24 2.90
C LEU A 150 13.53 1.97 2.72
N ARG A 151 13.23 1.05 1.81
CA ARG A 151 11.87 0.66 1.48
C ARG A 151 11.75 -0.85 1.48
N PHE A 152 10.61 -1.35 1.91
CA PHE A 152 10.19 -2.75 1.76
C PHE A 152 9.13 -2.86 0.67
N ASP A 153 9.26 -3.87 -0.19
CA ASP A 153 8.29 -4.20 -1.23
C ASP A 153 8.07 -5.71 -1.29
N TYR A 154 6.93 -6.13 -1.87
CA TYR A 154 6.59 -7.53 -2.03
C TYR A 154 7.14 -8.10 -3.34
N GLN A 155 7.58 -9.36 -3.31
CA GLN A 155 8.08 -10.06 -4.51
C GLN A 155 7.01 -10.17 -5.62
N GLU A 156 5.73 -10.21 -5.25
CA GLU A 156 4.60 -10.21 -6.19
C GLU A 156 4.48 -8.92 -7.01
N GLU A 157 5.09 -7.83 -6.54
CA GLU A 157 5.10 -6.52 -7.22
C GLU A 157 6.22 -6.39 -8.24
N ILE A 158 7.14 -7.37 -8.30
CA ILE A 158 8.26 -7.36 -9.24
C ILE A 158 7.75 -7.55 -10.68
N ASP A 159 8.28 -6.72 -11.58
CA ASP A 159 8.16 -6.92 -13.01
C ASP A 159 9.31 -7.84 -13.48
N TRP A 160 8.96 -9.11 -13.67
CA TRP A 160 9.92 -10.13 -14.09
C TRP A 160 10.32 -10.01 -15.57
N ASP A 161 9.54 -9.28 -16.36
CA ASP A 161 9.76 -9.07 -17.80
C ASP A 161 10.54 -7.76 -18.07
N ALA A 162 10.61 -6.87 -17.08
CA ALA A 162 11.36 -5.62 -17.20
C ALA A 162 12.88 -5.86 -17.23
N GLY A 163 13.55 -5.16 -18.12
CA GLY A 163 15.00 -5.08 -18.15
C GLY A 163 15.58 -4.37 -16.93
N PHE A 164 16.79 -4.71 -16.54
CA PHE A 164 17.48 -3.99 -15.47
C PHE A 164 17.92 -2.59 -15.94
N PRO A 165 17.84 -1.58 -15.06
CA PRO A 165 18.25 -0.23 -15.42
C PRO A 165 19.75 -0.17 -15.71
N GLU A 166 20.10 0.60 -16.73
CA GLU A 166 21.49 0.94 -17.01
C GLU A 166 22.06 1.76 -15.85
N THR A 167 23.17 1.31 -15.30
CA THR A 167 23.79 1.98 -14.16
C THR A 167 25.30 2.08 -14.37
N SER A 168 25.84 3.27 -14.19
CA SER A 168 27.30 3.48 -14.20
C SER A 168 27.92 2.91 -12.93
N LEU A 169 28.67 1.82 -13.08
CA LEU A 169 29.34 1.08 -12.02
C LEU A 169 30.84 1.01 -12.27
N SER A 170 31.60 0.79 -11.19
CA SER A 170 33.01 0.40 -11.33
C SER A 170 33.08 -0.99 -11.99
N GLU A 171 34.20 -1.33 -12.60
CA GLU A 171 34.41 -2.65 -13.22
C GLU A 171 34.07 -3.81 -12.29
N LYS A 172 34.52 -3.73 -11.03
CA LYS A 172 34.21 -4.72 -9.99
C LYS A 172 32.72 -4.77 -9.64
N GLY A 173 32.08 -3.60 -9.53
CA GLY A 173 30.64 -3.48 -9.28
C GLY A 173 29.84 -4.10 -10.43
N GLN A 174 30.22 -3.81 -11.66
CA GLN A 174 29.56 -4.34 -12.85
C GLN A 174 29.71 -5.87 -12.94
N LEU A 175 30.91 -6.38 -12.68
CA LEU A 175 31.15 -7.83 -12.68
C LEU A 175 30.25 -8.56 -11.65
N LEU A 176 30.19 -8.07 -10.42
CA LEU A 176 29.33 -8.68 -9.39
C LEU A 176 27.84 -8.52 -9.72
N TYR A 177 27.42 -7.35 -10.17
CA TYR A 177 26.03 -7.06 -10.52
C TYR A 177 25.54 -7.98 -11.65
N LEU A 178 26.28 -8.08 -12.74
CA LEU A 178 25.99 -8.99 -13.85
C LEU A 178 26.01 -10.47 -13.43
N THR A 179 26.92 -10.83 -12.51
CA THR A 179 27.00 -12.20 -12.00
C THR A 179 25.73 -12.53 -11.21
N LEU A 180 25.26 -11.65 -10.33
CA LEU A 180 24.01 -11.82 -9.58
C LEU A 180 22.79 -11.84 -10.50
N GLN A 181 22.75 -10.99 -11.54
CA GLN A 181 21.68 -11.03 -12.55
C GLN A 181 21.56 -12.40 -13.24
N ARG A 182 22.71 -13.02 -13.56
CA ARG A 182 22.75 -14.31 -14.27
C ARG A 182 22.49 -15.52 -13.36
N ARG A 183 23.04 -15.48 -12.14
CA ARG A 183 22.97 -16.61 -11.19
C ARG A 183 21.75 -16.56 -10.28
N GLY A 184 21.15 -15.38 -10.10
CA GLY A 184 20.15 -15.11 -9.08
C GLY A 184 20.74 -15.05 -7.67
N ALA A 185 19.88 -15.19 -6.69
CA ALA A 185 20.22 -15.11 -5.28
C ALA A 185 21.41 -16.01 -4.89
N SER A 186 22.49 -15.43 -4.44
CA SER A 186 23.77 -16.09 -4.22
C SER A 186 24.38 -15.76 -2.87
N PHE A 187 24.94 -16.76 -2.18
CA PHE A 187 25.71 -16.53 -0.96
C PHE A 187 27.01 -15.78 -1.27
N MET A 188 27.43 -14.91 -0.35
CA MET A 188 28.69 -14.18 -0.52
C MET A 188 29.91 -15.09 -0.77
N GLN A 189 29.91 -16.27 -0.15
CA GLN A 189 31.01 -17.25 -0.35
C GLN A 189 31.10 -17.73 -1.81
N SER A 190 29.96 -17.87 -2.51
CA SER A 190 29.93 -18.28 -3.92
C SER A 190 30.41 -17.19 -4.88
N LEU A 191 30.51 -15.96 -4.38
CA LEU A 191 31.05 -14.81 -5.10
C LEU A 191 32.52 -14.57 -4.85
N ASN A 192 33.12 -15.29 -3.88
CA ASN A 192 34.58 -15.24 -3.63
C ASN A 192 35.36 -15.70 -4.85
N GLY A 193 36.49 -15.06 -5.07
CA GLY A 193 37.36 -15.35 -6.23
C GLY A 193 36.96 -14.60 -7.52
N LEU A 194 35.73 -14.06 -7.64
CA LEU A 194 35.36 -13.26 -8.80
C LEU A 194 36.15 -11.95 -8.94
N LEU A 195 36.58 -11.39 -7.81
CA LEU A 195 37.40 -10.18 -7.73
C LEU A 195 38.90 -10.50 -7.41
N GLY A 196 39.37 -11.69 -7.79
CA GLY A 196 40.69 -12.16 -7.45
C GLY A 196 40.86 -12.44 -5.95
N SER A 197 41.83 -11.82 -5.30
CA SER A 197 42.07 -11.97 -3.85
C SER A 197 41.23 -11.04 -2.99
N GLU A 198 40.46 -10.13 -3.59
CA GLU A 198 39.64 -9.18 -2.86
C GLU A 198 38.30 -9.79 -2.42
N SER A 199 37.85 -9.39 -1.22
CA SER A 199 36.53 -9.78 -0.74
C SER A 199 35.42 -9.06 -1.52
N PRO A 200 34.34 -9.73 -1.94
CA PRO A 200 33.18 -9.09 -2.60
C PRO A 200 32.41 -8.16 -1.67
N TYR A 201 32.64 -8.19 -0.37
CA TYR A 201 31.87 -7.47 0.64
C TYR A 201 31.79 -5.96 0.40
N ASP A 202 32.94 -5.31 0.21
CA ASP A 202 32.98 -3.85 0.05
C ASP A 202 32.27 -3.40 -1.24
N THR A 203 32.37 -4.21 -2.28
CA THR A 203 31.68 -3.97 -3.56
C THR A 203 30.16 -4.20 -3.42
N LEU A 204 29.74 -5.26 -2.73
CA LEU A 204 28.32 -5.50 -2.43
C LEU A 204 27.72 -4.36 -1.61
N MET A 205 28.44 -3.86 -0.60
CA MET A 205 27.98 -2.72 0.20
C MET A 205 27.85 -1.42 -0.63
N SER A 206 28.72 -1.22 -1.61
CA SER A 206 28.61 -0.10 -2.55
C SER A 206 27.42 -0.24 -3.49
N LEU A 207 27.11 -1.46 -3.95
CA LEU A 207 25.91 -1.74 -4.75
C LEU A 207 24.63 -1.60 -3.91
N LEU A 208 24.67 -2.02 -2.64
CA LEU A 208 23.57 -1.85 -1.68
C LEU A 208 23.24 -0.36 -1.49
N GLU A 209 24.25 0.50 -1.28
CA GLU A 209 24.08 1.95 -1.14
C GLU A 209 23.39 2.59 -2.36
N LYS A 210 23.62 2.03 -3.52
CA LYS A 210 22.99 2.45 -4.77
C LYS A 210 21.59 1.85 -4.97
N GLY A 211 21.09 1.04 -4.04
CA GLY A 211 19.79 0.38 -4.16
C GLY A 211 19.73 -0.72 -5.22
N LEU A 212 20.87 -1.26 -5.64
CA LEU A 212 20.96 -2.22 -6.75
C LEU A 212 20.91 -3.67 -6.30
N VAL A 213 21.27 -3.94 -5.06
CA VAL A 213 21.28 -5.28 -4.46
C VAL A 213 20.65 -5.24 -3.07
N TYR A 214 20.11 -6.38 -2.66
CA TYR A 214 19.61 -6.64 -1.32
C TYR A 214 20.03 -8.03 -0.85
N ALA A 215 19.73 -8.37 0.40
CA ALA A 215 19.93 -9.72 0.92
C ALA A 215 18.63 -10.24 1.56
N ASP A 216 18.49 -11.57 1.67
CA ASP A 216 17.36 -12.22 2.35
C ASP A 216 17.47 -12.17 3.90
N SER A 217 18.21 -11.19 4.41
CA SER A 217 18.26 -10.80 5.83
C SER A 217 18.48 -9.29 5.95
N PHE A 218 18.26 -8.74 7.12
CA PHE A 218 18.50 -7.31 7.39
C PHE A 218 19.90 -7.02 7.93
N VAL A 219 20.75 -8.05 8.05
CA VAL A 219 22.14 -7.95 8.53
C VAL A 219 22.97 -6.91 7.77
N PRO A 220 22.96 -6.84 6.42
CA PRO A 220 23.73 -5.84 5.70
C PRO A 220 23.30 -4.40 6.00
N VAL A 221 22.01 -4.18 6.22
CA VAL A 221 21.48 -2.85 6.57
C VAL A 221 22.00 -2.39 7.93
N ARG A 222 22.00 -3.29 8.93
CA ARG A 222 22.56 -3.02 10.25
C ARG A 222 24.06 -2.70 10.18
N GLN A 223 24.79 -3.43 9.36
CA GLN A 223 26.22 -3.17 9.10
C GLN A 223 26.43 -1.84 8.40
N TRP A 224 25.57 -1.50 7.46
CA TRP A 224 25.60 -0.21 6.78
C TRP A 224 25.38 0.95 7.76
N GLN A 225 24.41 0.84 8.66
CA GLN A 225 24.17 1.85 9.70
C GLN A 225 25.35 2.01 10.67
N ASP A 226 26.02 0.92 11.02
CA ASP A 226 27.19 0.96 11.91
C ASP A 226 28.47 1.42 11.21
N ARG A 227 28.45 1.61 9.89
CA ARG A 227 29.63 1.96 9.09
C ARG A 227 30.28 3.28 9.51
N GLU A 228 29.48 4.27 9.83
CA GLU A 228 30.00 5.56 10.34
C GLU A 228 30.74 5.39 11.67
N LYS A 229 30.22 4.54 12.56
CA LYS A 229 30.84 4.22 13.84
C LYS A 229 32.12 3.39 13.65
N THR A 230 32.17 2.57 12.61
CA THR A 230 33.28 1.65 12.31
C THR A 230 34.35 2.23 11.37
N ARG A 231 34.13 3.42 10.82
CA ARG A 231 35.16 4.12 10.02
C ARG A 231 36.43 4.37 10.79
N LYS A 232 36.38 4.39 12.15
CA LYS A 232 37.51 4.43 13.07
C LYS A 232 37.85 3.06 13.64
N ALA A 233 37.30 1.96 13.13
CA ALA A 233 37.42 0.64 13.68
C ALA A 233 38.83 0.03 13.44
N SER A 234 39.30 -0.74 14.41
CA SER A 234 40.53 -1.50 14.32
C SER A 234 40.46 -2.61 13.23
N ALA A 235 41.58 -3.11 12.78
CA ALA A 235 41.67 -4.21 11.82
C ALA A 235 40.87 -5.46 12.29
N ARG A 236 40.89 -5.76 13.58
CA ARG A 236 40.13 -6.88 14.20
C ARG A 236 38.62 -6.66 14.10
N GLN A 237 38.13 -5.45 14.28
CA GLN A 237 36.71 -5.12 14.15
C GLN A 237 36.26 -5.26 12.70
N ARG A 238 37.06 -4.86 11.71
CA ARG A 238 36.78 -5.05 10.28
C ARG A 238 36.71 -6.53 9.89
N VAL A 239 37.58 -7.38 10.44
CA VAL A 239 37.46 -8.82 10.22
C VAL A 239 36.17 -9.38 10.79
N ASN A 240 35.83 -9.00 12.03
CA ASN A 240 34.57 -9.44 12.64
C ASN A 240 33.32 -8.98 11.84
N MET A 241 33.35 -7.82 11.22
CA MET A 241 32.26 -7.36 10.34
C MET A 241 32.16 -8.22 9.08
N ARG A 242 33.28 -8.58 8.46
CA ARG A 242 33.30 -9.50 7.30
C ARG A 242 32.76 -10.88 7.67
N VAL A 243 33.12 -11.40 8.85
CA VAL A 243 32.54 -12.66 9.35
C VAL A 243 31.05 -12.57 9.57
N LYS A 244 30.55 -11.47 10.16
CA LYS A 244 29.11 -11.23 10.29
C LYS A 244 28.41 -11.09 8.92
N ALA A 245 29.11 -10.57 7.92
CA ALA A 245 28.57 -10.47 6.57
C ALA A 245 28.32 -11.83 5.90
N LEU A 246 29.02 -12.89 6.35
CA LEU A 246 28.73 -14.27 5.93
C LEU A 246 27.34 -14.74 6.40
N GLN A 247 26.79 -14.11 7.43
CA GLN A 247 25.45 -14.38 7.95
C GLN A 247 24.35 -13.58 7.24
N ALA A 248 24.74 -12.75 6.26
CA ALA A 248 23.78 -11.92 5.52
C ALA A 248 22.80 -12.71 4.65
N GLY A 249 22.98 -14.04 4.55
CA GLY A 249 22.15 -14.87 3.68
C GLY A 249 22.56 -14.76 2.21
N ARG A 250 21.56 -14.82 1.32
CA ARG A 250 21.77 -14.74 -0.13
C ARG A 250 21.56 -13.31 -0.61
N TRP A 251 22.46 -12.86 -1.46
CA TRP A 251 22.40 -11.58 -2.14
C TRP A 251 21.72 -11.73 -3.50
N ASP A 252 20.82 -10.82 -3.82
CA ASP A 252 20.17 -10.74 -5.13
C ASP A 252 20.13 -9.31 -5.63
N VAL A 253 19.86 -9.13 -6.91
CA VAL A 253 19.67 -7.83 -7.53
C VAL A 253 18.26 -7.31 -7.25
N VAL A 254 18.16 -6.01 -7.01
CA VAL A 254 16.85 -5.35 -6.94
C VAL A 254 16.27 -5.30 -8.35
N LYS A 255 15.13 -5.93 -8.52
CA LYS A 255 14.39 -5.95 -9.79
C LYS A 255 13.41 -4.80 -9.87
N PRO A 256 13.14 -4.28 -11.06
CA PRO A 256 12.11 -3.27 -11.24
C PRO A 256 10.76 -3.74 -10.71
N LEU A 257 10.02 -2.85 -10.13
CA LEU A 257 8.63 -3.12 -9.77
C LEU A 257 7.73 -2.89 -10.99
N ARG A 258 6.64 -3.63 -11.08
CA ARG A 258 5.65 -3.42 -12.15
C ARG A 258 5.20 -1.98 -12.15
N GLU A 259 5.40 -1.31 -13.26
CA GLU A 259 4.75 -0.03 -13.50
C GLU A 259 3.25 -0.28 -13.68
N GLN A 260 2.53 -0.16 -12.60
CA GLN A 260 1.08 -0.13 -12.69
C GLN A 260 0.69 1.16 -13.43
N SER A 261 0.00 1.04 -14.54
CA SER A 261 -0.42 2.19 -15.33
C SER A 261 -1.34 3.11 -14.53
N GLY A 262 -1.03 4.40 -14.51
CA GLY A 262 -1.86 5.51 -14.07
C GLY A 262 -2.86 5.22 -12.95
N GLU A 263 -4.10 4.92 -13.32
CA GLU A 263 -5.21 4.74 -12.36
C GLU A 263 -5.04 3.53 -11.43
N GLN A 264 -4.50 2.41 -11.92
CA GLN A 264 -4.30 1.20 -11.10
C GLN A 264 -3.23 1.42 -10.02
N SER A 265 -2.15 2.12 -10.36
CA SER A 265 -1.13 2.52 -9.39
C SER A 265 -1.73 3.39 -8.28
N ILE A 266 -2.56 4.36 -8.66
CA ILE A 266 -3.23 5.24 -7.69
C ILE A 266 -4.18 4.44 -6.81
N LYS A 267 -4.94 3.50 -7.34
CA LYS A 267 -5.83 2.62 -6.57
C LYS A 267 -5.05 1.80 -5.54
N THR A 268 -3.98 1.15 -5.95
CA THR A 268 -3.13 0.35 -5.04
C THR A 268 -2.53 1.20 -3.93
N ARG A 269 -2.04 2.39 -4.26
CA ARG A 269 -1.48 3.33 -3.27
C ARG A 269 -2.55 3.90 -2.35
N LEU A 270 -3.77 4.14 -2.84
CA LEU A 270 -4.92 4.54 -2.02
C LEU A 270 -5.34 3.44 -1.05
N GLU A 271 -5.37 2.18 -1.46
CA GLU A 271 -5.67 1.07 -0.56
C GLU A 271 -4.66 1.01 0.60
N ARG A 272 -3.35 1.15 0.32
CA ARG A 272 -2.31 1.25 1.36
C ARG A 272 -2.51 2.49 2.25
N CYS A 273 -2.91 3.63 1.66
CA CYS A 273 -3.24 4.83 2.41
C CYS A 273 -4.42 4.60 3.37
N PHE A 274 -5.48 3.94 2.92
CA PHE A 274 -6.58 3.53 3.79
C PHE A 274 -6.16 2.55 4.88
N ASP A 275 -5.32 1.56 4.55
CA ASP A 275 -4.80 0.60 5.54
C ASP A 275 -3.97 1.29 6.62
N ARG A 276 -3.26 2.34 6.27
CA ARG A 276 -2.44 3.13 7.18
C ARG A 276 -3.27 4.12 8.00
N SER A 277 -4.10 4.92 7.34
CA SER A 277 -4.73 6.10 7.91
C SER A 277 -6.22 5.94 8.22
N LEU A 278 -6.92 4.94 7.66
CA LEU A 278 -8.38 4.75 7.69
C LEU A 278 -9.16 5.91 7.04
N VAL A 279 -8.75 7.15 7.27
CA VAL A 279 -9.31 8.37 6.69
C VAL A 279 -8.34 8.89 5.65
N VAL A 280 -8.77 8.94 4.39
CA VAL A 280 -7.99 9.53 3.30
C VAL A 280 -8.45 10.96 3.06
N CYS A 281 -7.52 11.88 3.16
CA CYS A 281 -7.66 13.32 2.92
C CYS A 281 -6.42 13.84 2.21
N ARG A 282 -6.31 15.15 1.99
CA ARG A 282 -5.15 15.74 1.33
C ARG A 282 -3.85 15.42 2.06
N GLU A 283 -3.83 15.51 3.38
CA GLU A 283 -2.64 15.29 4.22
C GLU A 283 -2.19 13.83 4.18
N THR A 284 -3.12 12.89 4.36
CA THR A 284 -2.79 11.45 4.36
C THR A 284 -2.42 10.93 2.98
N ALA A 285 -3.04 11.45 1.92
CA ALA A 285 -2.66 11.13 0.54
C ALA A 285 -1.25 11.63 0.23
N ALA A 286 -0.91 12.86 0.63
CA ALA A 286 0.43 13.42 0.48
C ALA A 286 1.49 12.60 1.24
N ALA A 287 1.19 12.16 2.47
CA ALA A 287 2.06 11.28 3.26
C ALA A 287 2.29 9.91 2.60
N CYS A 288 1.36 9.46 1.74
CA CYS A 288 1.50 8.26 0.91
C CYS A 288 2.08 8.55 -0.48
N GLY A 289 2.57 9.78 -0.71
CA GLY A 289 3.16 10.21 -1.99
C GLY A 289 2.15 10.30 -3.14
N ILE A 290 0.85 10.44 -2.86
CA ILE A 290 -0.21 10.55 -3.87
C ILE A 290 -0.61 12.02 -3.98
N SER A 291 -0.63 12.58 -5.19
CA SER A 291 -1.18 13.92 -5.36
C SER A 291 -2.68 13.92 -5.06
N TRP A 292 -3.18 14.98 -4.42
CA TRP A 292 -4.60 15.05 -4.07
C TRP A 292 -5.52 15.03 -5.28
N GLN A 293 -5.08 15.59 -6.40
CA GLN A 293 -5.85 15.60 -7.63
C GLN A 293 -6.04 14.18 -8.18
N GLU A 294 -4.98 13.38 -8.21
CA GLU A 294 -5.03 11.97 -8.63
C GLU A 294 -5.89 11.14 -7.67
N ALA A 295 -5.66 11.29 -6.36
CA ALA A 295 -6.46 10.62 -5.34
C ALA A 295 -7.96 10.93 -5.51
N LEU A 296 -8.31 12.22 -5.69
CA LEU A 296 -9.70 12.66 -5.78
C LEU A 296 -10.40 12.14 -7.04
N SER A 297 -9.69 11.96 -8.16
CA SER A 297 -10.26 11.39 -9.39
C SER A 297 -10.77 9.96 -9.15
N VAL A 298 -9.99 9.14 -8.47
CA VAL A 298 -10.34 7.74 -8.13
C VAL A 298 -11.41 7.70 -7.03
N LEU A 299 -11.23 8.49 -5.96
CA LEU A 299 -12.13 8.49 -4.82
C LEU A 299 -13.57 8.93 -5.18
N ARG A 300 -13.74 9.83 -6.16
CA ARG A 300 -15.05 10.21 -6.67
C ARG A 300 -15.78 9.04 -7.34
N VAL A 301 -15.07 8.26 -8.11
CA VAL A 301 -15.63 7.05 -8.75
C VAL A 301 -15.99 6.03 -7.67
N GLN A 302 -15.11 5.81 -6.71
CA GLN A 302 -15.35 4.89 -5.58
C GLN A 302 -16.50 5.34 -4.68
N GLU A 303 -16.68 6.66 -4.48
CA GLU A 303 -17.86 7.20 -3.76
C GLU A 303 -19.14 6.92 -4.54
N TYR A 304 -19.12 7.14 -5.85
CA TYR A 304 -20.28 6.89 -6.71
C TYR A 304 -20.67 5.41 -6.73
N THR A 305 -19.69 4.51 -6.74
CA THR A 305 -19.89 3.05 -6.70
C THR A 305 -20.14 2.51 -5.28
N GLY A 306 -20.14 3.37 -4.25
CA GLY A 306 -20.40 2.97 -2.87
C GLY A 306 -19.23 2.30 -2.15
N GLN A 307 -18.04 2.24 -2.76
CA GLN A 307 -16.84 1.64 -2.16
C GLN A 307 -16.26 2.50 -1.03
N VAL A 308 -16.42 3.82 -1.12
CA VAL A 308 -16.01 4.75 -0.08
C VAL A 308 -17.15 5.71 0.29
N ARG A 309 -17.10 6.21 1.52
CA ARG A 309 -17.99 7.27 2.01
C ARG A 309 -17.20 8.56 2.18
N ARG A 310 -17.75 9.64 1.65
CA ARG A 310 -17.22 10.97 1.80
C ARG A 310 -17.90 11.71 2.94
N GLY A 311 -17.11 12.49 3.70
CA GLY A 311 -17.62 13.34 4.79
C GLY A 311 -16.55 14.30 5.29
N TYR A 312 -16.81 14.82 6.50
CA TYR A 312 -15.86 15.57 7.33
C TYR A 312 -15.80 14.84 8.67
N PHE A 313 -14.95 13.85 8.78
CA PHE A 313 -14.92 12.94 9.93
C PHE A 313 -14.02 13.44 11.07
N VAL A 314 -12.95 14.15 10.73
CA VAL A 314 -11.93 14.61 11.66
C VAL A 314 -11.73 16.12 11.48
N GLU A 315 -11.81 16.86 12.61
CA GLU A 315 -11.53 18.29 12.63
C GLU A 315 -10.06 18.56 12.29
N GLY A 316 -9.80 19.68 11.64
CA GLY A 316 -8.46 20.14 11.30
C GLY A 316 -7.83 19.49 10.07
N LEU A 317 -8.38 18.38 9.55
CA LEU A 317 -7.97 17.83 8.26
C LEU A 317 -8.64 18.57 7.12
N SER A 318 -7.87 18.98 6.10
CA SER A 318 -8.35 19.88 5.06
C SER A 318 -9.16 19.18 3.97
N GLY A 319 -10.26 19.80 3.58
CA GLY A 319 -11.07 19.39 2.43
C GLY A 319 -11.92 18.14 2.67
N ALA A 320 -12.24 17.45 1.60
CA ALA A 320 -13.04 16.23 1.66
C ALA A 320 -12.25 15.07 2.27
N GLN A 321 -12.90 14.28 3.09
CA GLN A 321 -12.33 13.11 3.74
C GLN A 321 -13.10 11.87 3.30
N PHE A 322 -12.41 10.75 3.15
CA PHE A 322 -12.99 9.50 2.67
C PHE A 322 -12.63 8.35 3.60
N ILE A 323 -13.58 7.45 3.83
CA ILE A 323 -13.42 6.18 4.57
C ILE A 323 -13.97 5.07 3.68
N ARG A 324 -13.31 3.91 3.61
CA ARG A 324 -13.86 2.74 2.90
C ARG A 324 -15.19 2.31 3.53
N ASP A 325 -16.16 1.95 2.71
CA ASP A 325 -17.49 1.55 3.20
C ASP A 325 -17.42 0.38 4.18
N ARG A 326 -16.58 -0.62 3.90
CA ARG A 326 -16.34 -1.77 4.78
C ARG A 326 -15.80 -1.40 6.17
N ASP A 327 -15.04 -0.31 6.28
CA ASP A 327 -14.42 0.14 7.54
C ASP A 327 -15.28 1.19 8.27
N TYR A 328 -16.24 1.79 7.58
CA TYR A 328 -16.98 2.95 8.04
C TYR A 328 -17.61 2.76 9.42
N ALA A 329 -18.38 1.67 9.59
CA ALA A 329 -19.10 1.44 10.85
C ALA A 329 -18.15 1.27 12.04
N SER A 330 -17.01 0.60 11.85
CA SER A 330 -16.00 0.38 12.89
C SER A 330 -15.26 1.67 13.22
N VAL A 331 -14.87 2.44 12.20
CA VAL A 331 -14.17 3.71 12.36
C VAL A 331 -15.05 4.73 13.08
N ILE A 332 -16.27 4.96 12.63
CA ILE A 332 -17.19 5.93 13.27
C ILE A 332 -17.48 5.55 14.73
N ARG A 333 -17.66 4.26 15.03
CA ARG A 333 -17.84 3.80 16.41
C ARG A 333 -16.62 4.10 17.28
N ALA A 334 -15.43 3.88 16.76
CA ALA A 334 -14.18 4.14 17.49
C ALA A 334 -13.94 5.65 17.67
N LEU A 335 -14.25 6.48 16.66
CA LEU A 335 -14.15 7.93 16.75
C LEU A 335 -15.15 8.53 17.76
N ALA A 336 -16.36 7.95 17.89
CA ALA A 336 -17.37 8.39 18.85
C ALA A 336 -17.02 8.05 20.30
N LYS A 337 -16.20 7.02 20.53
CA LYS A 337 -15.79 6.58 21.87
C LYS A 337 -14.28 6.30 21.89
N PRO A 338 -13.44 7.36 21.84
CA PRO A 338 -12.00 7.20 21.87
C PRO A 338 -11.53 6.61 23.21
N GLU A 339 -10.57 5.72 23.14
CA GLU A 339 -9.91 5.20 24.34
C GLU A 339 -9.14 6.36 25.02
N LYS A 340 -9.40 6.53 26.32
CA LYS A 340 -8.67 7.51 27.15
C LYS A 340 -7.36 6.89 27.64
N LYS A 341 -6.33 6.93 26.81
CA LYS A 341 -5.01 6.37 27.12
C LYS A 341 -3.93 7.40 26.83
N VAL A 342 -2.93 7.50 27.70
CA VAL A 342 -1.73 8.29 27.43
C VAL A 342 -0.73 7.39 26.71
N ILE A 343 -0.35 7.78 25.52
CA ILE A 343 0.60 7.04 24.69
C ILE A 343 1.77 7.99 24.37
N TRP A 344 2.97 7.52 24.64
CA TRP A 344 4.19 8.22 24.27
C TRP A 344 4.60 7.79 22.86
N VAL A 345 4.68 8.73 21.95
CA VAL A 345 5.17 8.52 20.56
C VAL A 345 6.45 9.32 20.37
N ASN A 346 7.33 8.83 19.51
CA ASN A 346 8.48 9.60 19.07
C ASN A 346 8.00 10.73 18.16
N ALA A 347 8.61 11.92 18.27
CA ALA A 347 8.25 13.06 17.39
C ALA A 347 8.44 12.77 15.90
N ALA A 348 9.21 11.74 15.59
CA ALA A 348 9.48 11.26 14.26
C ALA A 348 8.63 9.99 13.89
N ASP A 349 7.67 9.57 14.69
CA ASP A 349 6.77 8.47 14.37
C ASP A 349 5.94 8.83 13.12
N PRO A 350 5.94 7.97 12.05
CA PRO A 350 5.33 8.33 10.77
C PRO A 350 3.81 8.33 10.79
#